data_06ca0ad753ff103fda6d52da2f6aae86
#
_entry.id   06ca0ad753ff103fda6d52da2f6aae86
#
_cell.length_a   1.000
_cell.length_b   1.000
_cell.length_c   1.000
_cell.angle_alpha   90.00
_cell.angle_beta   90.00
_cell.angle_gamma   90.00
#
_symmetry.space_group_name_H-M   'P 1'
#
loop_
_entity.id
_entity.type
_entity.pdbx_description
1 polymer ?
#
loop_
_entity_poly.entity_id
_entity_poly.type
_entity_poly.pdbx_seq_one_letter_code
_entity_poly.pdbx_strand_id
1 'polypeptide(L)'
;MLGIVAETPSGGTPGWSTRTVLNKFPALAPDAVAPQGHDPMHETIAAKGFHEVIVESPFHDADLPTLDIAQITDVVTTYHQRFCALSKRPGVEAVVLFRNHGTRSGASLVHPHAQVVAVPLVPPRLQAMVAWGARQGAQTGKCPTCEELARELQAGVRVVEESADFVALVPFAAEVPCEAWLVPKRHSASFADACETELADLAALLGRTLQRLKAAHGDPPYSFAIESAGPGSDARYLHWRLRIAPDIVNPGGFERGSGMPINPSSPEADAALLRASWDIGSLDVGSLDHDSGRGEVKT
;
A
#
# COMPACT_ATOMS: atom_id res chain seq x y z
N MET A 1 -8.56 -24.79 -4.30
CA MET A 1 -7.26 -24.89 -3.60
C MET A 1 -6.46 -23.68 -4.02
N LEU A 2 -6.31 -22.69 -3.14
CA LEU A 2 -5.52 -21.50 -3.41
C LEU A 2 -4.05 -21.86 -3.18
N GLY A 3 -3.24 -21.66 -4.22
CA GLY A 3 -1.85 -22.09 -4.22
C GLY A 3 -1.00 -21.34 -3.20
N ILE A 4 -0.12 -22.05 -2.55
CA ILE A 4 1.04 -21.55 -1.85
C ILE A 4 1.93 -20.90 -2.91
N VAL A 5 2.21 -19.60 -2.80
CA VAL A 5 2.91 -18.85 -3.85
C VAL A 5 4.43 -18.90 -3.70
N ALA A 6 4.96 -19.25 -2.53
CA ALA A 6 6.39 -19.54 -2.35
C ALA A 6 6.59 -20.55 -1.21
N GLU A 7 7.26 -21.63 -1.49
CA GLU A 7 7.82 -22.54 -0.49
C GLU A 7 9.33 -22.35 -0.49
N THR A 8 9.88 -21.79 0.58
CA THR A 8 11.32 -21.83 0.81
C THR A 8 11.67 -22.99 1.73
N PRO A 9 12.46 -23.97 1.29
CA PRO A 9 12.92 -25.04 2.16
C PRO A 9 14.19 -24.61 2.89
N SER A 10 14.09 -24.33 4.18
CA SER A 10 15.27 -24.36 5.07
C SER A 10 14.88 -24.45 6.54
N GLY A 11 15.42 -25.42 7.20
CA GLY A 11 15.67 -25.69 8.59
C GLY A 11 14.83 -24.96 9.67
N GLY A 12 13.74 -25.60 10.13
CA GLY A 12 13.01 -25.17 11.34
C GLY A 12 12.00 -24.05 11.14
N THR A 13 11.95 -23.42 9.98
CA THR A 13 11.01 -22.40 9.56
C THR A 13 9.79 -23.04 8.87
N PRO A 14 8.55 -22.51 9.03
CA PRO A 14 7.43 -22.93 8.18
C PRO A 14 7.84 -22.87 6.71
N GLY A 15 7.56 -23.92 5.92
CA GLY A 15 7.98 -24.04 4.52
C GLY A 15 7.30 -23.08 3.55
N TRP A 16 6.99 -21.83 3.97
CA TRP A 16 6.38 -20.78 3.16
C TRP A 16 6.85 -19.40 3.62
N SER A 17 6.98 -18.49 2.71
CA SER A 17 7.32 -17.09 2.96
C SER A 17 6.06 -16.22 3.05
N THR A 18 5.13 -16.39 2.11
CA THR A 18 3.82 -15.73 2.11
C THR A 18 2.71 -16.77 1.90
N ARG A 19 1.49 -16.45 2.32
CA ARG A 19 0.34 -17.33 2.11
C ARG A 19 -0.91 -16.54 1.76
N THR A 20 -1.58 -16.92 0.68
CA THR A 20 -2.89 -16.36 0.32
C THR A 20 -4.01 -17.32 0.68
N VAL A 21 -5.03 -16.82 1.35
CA VAL A 21 -6.23 -17.56 1.74
C VAL A 21 -7.49 -16.74 1.40
N LEU A 22 -8.63 -17.43 1.22
CA LEU A 22 -9.92 -16.74 1.16
C LEU A 22 -10.21 -16.09 2.51
N ASN A 23 -10.77 -14.87 2.47
CA ASN A 23 -11.21 -14.24 3.71
C ASN A 23 -12.36 -15.06 4.31
N LYS A 24 -12.27 -15.38 5.61
CA LYS A 24 -13.30 -16.14 6.34
C LYS A 24 -14.63 -15.37 6.43
N PHE A 25 -14.56 -14.03 6.44
CA PHE A 25 -15.71 -13.13 6.47
C PHE A 25 -15.65 -12.17 5.28
N PRO A 26 -15.87 -12.68 4.05
CA PRO A 26 -15.63 -11.89 2.86
C PRO A 26 -16.69 -10.80 2.70
N ALA A 27 -16.26 -9.60 2.29
CA ALA A 27 -17.18 -8.53 1.90
C ALA A 27 -17.89 -8.82 0.57
N LEU A 28 -17.27 -9.64 -0.29
CA LEU A 28 -17.77 -10.05 -1.61
C LEU A 28 -17.54 -11.54 -1.79
N ALA A 29 -18.49 -12.21 -2.46
CA ALA A 29 -18.39 -13.64 -2.78
C ALA A 29 -18.71 -13.88 -4.26
N PRO A 30 -18.06 -14.90 -4.91
CA PRO A 30 -18.28 -15.16 -6.33
C PRO A 30 -19.73 -15.58 -6.67
N ASP A 31 -20.42 -16.20 -5.71
CA ASP A 31 -21.76 -16.73 -5.82
C ASP A 31 -22.83 -15.83 -5.17
N ALA A 32 -22.46 -14.62 -4.76
CA ALA A 32 -23.42 -13.67 -4.18
C ALA A 32 -24.55 -13.36 -5.16
N VAL A 33 -25.78 -13.33 -4.63
CA VAL A 33 -27.01 -13.04 -5.39
C VAL A 33 -27.51 -11.66 -4.98
N ALA A 34 -28.02 -10.89 -5.94
CA ALA A 34 -28.67 -9.64 -5.63
C ALA A 34 -29.93 -9.90 -4.75
N PRO A 35 -30.28 -8.97 -3.85
CA PRO A 35 -31.54 -9.04 -3.12
C PRO A 35 -32.72 -9.18 -4.08
N GLN A 36 -33.71 -10.01 -3.71
CA GLN A 36 -34.93 -10.13 -4.51
C GLN A 36 -35.83 -8.91 -4.27
N GLY A 37 -36.41 -8.41 -5.34
CA GLY A 37 -37.29 -7.24 -5.35
C GLY A 37 -36.66 -6.07 -6.08
N HIS A 38 -37.44 -5.46 -6.97
CA HIS A 38 -37.05 -4.22 -7.65
C HIS A 38 -37.67 -3.04 -6.92
N ASP A 39 -36.81 -2.22 -6.31
CA ASP A 39 -37.22 -0.91 -5.79
C ASP A 39 -36.68 0.14 -6.76
N PRO A 40 -37.57 0.88 -7.49
CA PRO A 40 -37.11 1.88 -8.45
C PRO A 40 -36.38 3.08 -7.82
N MET A 41 -36.48 3.24 -6.50
CA MET A 41 -35.79 4.30 -5.75
C MET A 41 -34.41 3.88 -5.24
N HIS A 42 -34.12 2.55 -5.19
CA HIS A 42 -32.90 2.01 -4.61
C HIS A 42 -32.27 0.99 -5.56
N GLU A 43 -31.25 1.43 -6.27
CA GLU A 43 -30.46 0.53 -7.11
C GLU A 43 -29.57 -0.36 -6.23
N THR A 44 -29.68 -1.66 -6.40
CA THR A 44 -28.86 -2.66 -5.71
C THR A 44 -28.20 -3.60 -6.70
N ILE A 45 -26.96 -3.96 -6.42
CA ILE A 45 -26.21 -4.97 -7.17
C ILE A 45 -25.82 -6.13 -6.26
N ALA A 46 -25.62 -7.30 -6.86
CA ALA A 46 -25.04 -8.43 -6.12
C ALA A 46 -23.63 -8.09 -5.64
N ALA A 47 -23.31 -8.42 -4.40
CA ALA A 47 -21.96 -8.27 -3.86
C ALA A 47 -21.02 -9.36 -4.42
N LYS A 48 -21.03 -9.53 -5.77
CA LYS A 48 -20.18 -10.50 -6.47
C LYS A 48 -18.75 -10.00 -6.53
N GLY A 49 -17.82 -10.89 -6.25
CA GLY A 49 -16.40 -10.57 -6.32
C GLY A 49 -15.56 -11.56 -5.55
N PHE A 50 -14.34 -11.16 -5.24
CA PHE A 50 -13.39 -12.01 -4.54
C PHE A 50 -12.77 -11.21 -3.40
N HIS A 51 -12.56 -11.86 -2.26
CA HIS A 51 -11.90 -11.26 -1.11
C HIS A 51 -10.89 -12.26 -0.53
N GLU A 52 -9.61 -11.95 -0.66
CA GLU A 52 -8.51 -12.78 -0.19
C GLU A 52 -7.69 -12.02 0.86
N VAL A 53 -7.06 -12.79 1.75
CA VAL A 53 -6.07 -12.32 2.73
C VAL A 53 -4.71 -12.84 2.32
N ILE A 54 -3.71 -11.96 2.30
CA ILE A 54 -2.32 -12.28 2.03
C ILE A 54 -1.57 -12.17 3.35
N VAL A 55 -1.21 -13.31 3.92
CA VAL A 55 -0.36 -13.39 5.12
C VAL A 55 1.08 -13.12 4.70
N GLU A 56 1.70 -12.10 5.28
CA GLU A 56 2.97 -11.51 4.82
C GLU A 56 4.20 -12.18 5.42
N SER A 57 4.03 -12.93 6.48
CA SER A 57 5.12 -13.65 7.15
C SER A 57 4.55 -14.85 7.91
N PRO A 58 5.31 -15.95 8.04
CA PRO A 58 4.95 -17.04 8.93
C PRO A 58 5.11 -16.67 10.42
N PHE A 59 5.83 -15.60 10.73
CA PHE A 59 6.11 -15.17 12.10
C PHE A 59 5.07 -14.17 12.58
N HIS A 60 4.54 -14.41 13.79
CA HIS A 60 3.46 -13.62 14.36
C HIS A 60 3.87 -12.18 14.71
N ASP A 61 5.11 -12.04 15.17
CA ASP A 61 5.66 -10.76 15.66
C ASP A 61 6.39 -9.97 14.57
N ALA A 62 6.34 -10.44 13.32
CA ALA A 62 6.93 -9.73 12.18
C ALA A 62 6.05 -8.56 11.75
N ASP A 63 6.67 -7.54 11.15
CA ASP A 63 5.98 -6.43 10.49
C ASP A 63 6.82 -5.90 9.33
N LEU A 64 6.19 -5.34 8.30
CA LEU A 64 6.88 -4.90 7.07
C LEU A 64 8.13 -4.04 7.33
N PRO A 65 8.12 -3.02 8.21
CA PRO A 65 9.30 -2.23 8.49
C PRO A 65 10.44 -3.00 9.19
N THR A 66 10.19 -4.21 9.68
CA THR A 66 11.17 -5.05 10.38
C THR A 66 11.59 -6.30 9.62
N LEU A 67 10.91 -6.61 8.52
CA LEU A 67 11.25 -7.73 7.64
C LEU A 67 12.52 -7.42 6.84
N ASP A 68 13.27 -8.45 6.50
CA ASP A 68 14.37 -8.34 5.56
C ASP A 68 13.85 -8.06 4.14
N ILE A 69 14.75 -7.57 3.28
CA ILE A 69 14.39 -7.16 1.92
C ILE A 69 13.90 -8.33 1.06
N ALA A 70 14.41 -9.53 1.28
CA ALA A 70 13.99 -10.71 0.53
C ALA A 70 12.53 -11.05 0.85
N GLN A 71 12.16 -11.02 2.14
CA GLN A 71 10.79 -11.25 2.59
C GLN A 71 9.84 -10.16 2.08
N ILE A 72 10.22 -8.88 2.11
CA ILE A 72 9.39 -7.79 1.57
C ILE A 72 9.22 -7.96 0.05
N THR A 73 10.25 -8.42 -0.66
CA THR A 73 10.17 -8.72 -2.10
C THR A 73 9.19 -9.84 -2.39
N ASP A 74 9.18 -10.91 -1.59
CA ASP A 74 8.20 -11.99 -1.69
C ASP A 74 6.78 -11.49 -1.45
N VAL A 75 6.59 -10.61 -0.46
CA VAL A 75 5.30 -9.98 -0.16
C VAL A 75 4.80 -9.16 -1.34
N VAL A 76 5.61 -8.24 -1.87
CA VAL A 76 5.24 -7.37 -3.00
C VAL A 76 5.00 -8.18 -4.27
N THR A 77 5.80 -9.22 -4.50
CA THR A 77 5.59 -10.17 -5.61
C THR A 77 4.26 -10.90 -5.47
N THR A 78 3.91 -11.34 -4.26
CA THR A 78 2.61 -11.97 -3.97
C THR A 78 1.46 -10.99 -4.20
N TYR A 79 1.60 -9.73 -3.79
CA TYR A 79 0.62 -8.68 -4.07
C TYR A 79 0.37 -8.54 -5.57
N HIS A 80 1.42 -8.42 -6.36
CA HIS A 80 1.33 -8.31 -7.82
C HIS A 80 0.67 -9.54 -8.45
N GLN A 81 1.09 -10.74 -8.07
CA GLN A 81 0.54 -11.99 -8.59
C GLN A 81 -0.96 -12.10 -8.29
N ARG A 82 -1.39 -11.75 -7.05
CA ARG A 82 -2.82 -11.81 -6.69
C ARG A 82 -3.61 -10.73 -7.41
N PHE A 83 -3.08 -9.51 -7.49
CA PHE A 83 -3.67 -8.42 -8.26
C PHE A 83 -3.91 -8.85 -9.72
N CYS A 84 -2.89 -9.36 -10.40
CA CYS A 84 -2.98 -9.83 -11.79
C CYS A 84 -3.97 -11.01 -11.95
N ALA A 85 -3.97 -11.96 -11.02
CA ALA A 85 -4.86 -13.12 -11.08
C ALA A 85 -6.33 -12.72 -10.92
N LEU A 86 -6.62 -11.79 -10.01
CA LEU A 86 -7.99 -11.32 -9.77
C LEU A 86 -8.47 -10.37 -10.86
N SER A 87 -7.60 -9.53 -11.43
CA SER A 87 -7.93 -8.66 -12.56
C SER A 87 -8.40 -9.41 -13.81
N LYS A 88 -8.01 -10.67 -13.95
CA LYS A 88 -8.41 -11.54 -15.07
C LYS A 88 -9.74 -12.27 -14.83
N ARG A 89 -10.37 -12.12 -13.67
CA ARG A 89 -11.63 -12.80 -13.37
C ARG A 89 -12.79 -12.12 -14.09
N PRO A 90 -13.72 -12.89 -14.66
CA PRO A 90 -14.91 -12.32 -15.31
C PRO A 90 -15.74 -11.45 -14.36
N GLY A 91 -16.17 -10.29 -14.86
CA GLY A 91 -17.00 -9.35 -14.09
C GLY A 91 -16.24 -8.54 -13.03
N VAL A 92 -14.92 -8.57 -13.02
CA VAL A 92 -14.09 -7.70 -12.17
C VAL A 92 -13.80 -6.41 -12.93
N GLU A 93 -14.20 -5.28 -12.35
CA GLU A 93 -13.98 -3.93 -12.87
C GLU A 93 -12.80 -3.24 -12.19
N ALA A 94 -12.51 -3.60 -10.93
CA ALA A 94 -11.34 -3.10 -10.21
C ALA A 94 -10.85 -4.10 -9.17
N VAL A 95 -9.55 -4.00 -8.86
CA VAL A 95 -8.91 -4.74 -7.75
C VAL A 95 -8.33 -3.72 -6.77
N VAL A 96 -8.74 -3.81 -5.53
CA VAL A 96 -8.24 -2.99 -4.43
C VAL A 96 -7.36 -3.86 -3.54
N LEU A 97 -6.06 -3.59 -3.55
CA LEU A 97 -5.11 -4.20 -2.64
C LEU A 97 -4.79 -3.17 -1.57
N PHE A 98 -4.93 -3.56 -0.31
CA PHE A 98 -4.69 -2.67 0.82
C PHE A 98 -4.16 -3.44 2.03
N ARG A 99 -3.50 -2.71 2.91
CA ARG A 99 -3.02 -3.20 4.21
C ARG A 99 -3.42 -2.22 5.30
N ASN A 100 -3.83 -2.75 6.44
CA ASN A 100 -4.05 -1.99 7.64
C ASN A 100 -3.04 -2.40 8.71
N HIS A 101 -2.39 -1.44 9.34
CA HIS A 101 -1.50 -1.62 10.48
C HIS A 101 -2.04 -0.88 11.69
N GLY A 102 -2.18 -1.59 12.81
CA GLY A 102 -2.75 -1.04 14.04
C GLY A 102 -4.29 -0.99 14.02
N THR A 103 -4.88 -1.07 15.20
CA THR A 103 -6.35 -1.15 15.38
C THR A 103 -7.09 0.11 14.92
N ARG A 104 -6.48 1.29 15.06
CA ARG A 104 -7.08 2.56 14.59
C ARG A 104 -7.24 2.62 13.09
N SER A 105 -6.33 2.01 12.34
CA SER A 105 -6.42 1.91 10.88
C SER A 105 -7.28 0.74 10.40
N GLY A 106 -7.97 0.05 11.31
CA GLY A 106 -8.91 -1.02 10.97
C GLY A 106 -8.30 -2.42 10.90
N ALA A 107 -7.06 -2.62 11.40
CA ALA A 107 -6.51 -3.96 11.54
C ALA A 107 -7.27 -4.73 12.62
N SER A 108 -7.89 -5.86 12.24
CA SER A 108 -8.61 -6.76 13.16
C SER A 108 -7.73 -7.86 13.73
N LEU A 109 -6.56 -8.11 13.13
CA LEU A 109 -5.59 -9.12 13.52
C LEU A 109 -4.20 -8.47 13.63
N VAL A 110 -3.43 -8.90 14.64
CA VAL A 110 -2.04 -8.45 14.84
C VAL A 110 -1.09 -9.08 13.83
N HIS A 111 -1.32 -10.34 13.46
CA HIS A 111 -0.48 -11.05 12.48
C HIS A 111 -0.41 -10.27 11.16
N PRO A 112 0.81 -10.03 10.61
CA PRO A 112 0.98 -9.16 9.45
C PRO A 112 0.26 -9.71 8.21
N HIS A 113 -0.63 -8.92 7.66
CA HIS A 113 -1.41 -9.31 6.48
C HIS A 113 -1.90 -8.10 5.68
N ALA A 114 -2.01 -8.30 4.39
CA ALA A 114 -2.76 -7.44 3.49
C ALA A 114 -4.05 -8.12 3.03
N GLN A 115 -4.91 -7.36 2.39
CA GLN A 115 -6.14 -7.86 1.80
C GLN A 115 -6.23 -7.42 0.33
N VAL A 116 -6.82 -8.27 -0.48
CA VAL A 116 -7.11 -7.95 -1.87
C VAL A 116 -8.57 -8.26 -2.18
N VAL A 117 -9.27 -7.26 -2.69
CA VAL A 117 -10.70 -7.31 -3.00
C VAL A 117 -10.90 -6.99 -4.47
N ALA A 118 -11.49 -7.91 -5.20
CA ALA A 118 -11.88 -7.70 -6.60
C ALA A 118 -13.38 -7.39 -6.66
N VAL A 119 -13.72 -6.25 -7.24
CA VAL A 119 -15.08 -5.67 -7.20
C VAL A 119 -15.69 -5.57 -8.60
N PRO A 120 -17.04 -5.70 -8.75
CA PRO A 120 -17.74 -5.64 -10.02
C PRO A 120 -18.10 -4.21 -10.44
N LEU A 121 -17.47 -3.21 -9.87
CA LEU A 121 -17.67 -1.80 -10.20
C LEU A 121 -16.37 -1.03 -9.97
N VAL A 122 -16.23 0.10 -10.65
CA VAL A 122 -15.09 1.00 -10.43
C VAL A 122 -15.34 1.82 -9.15
N PRO A 123 -14.47 1.77 -8.15
CA PRO A 123 -14.63 2.54 -6.92
C PRO A 123 -14.67 4.05 -7.17
N PRO A 124 -15.45 4.85 -6.40
CA PRO A 124 -15.61 6.29 -6.63
C PRO A 124 -14.29 7.06 -6.64
N ARG A 125 -13.34 6.71 -5.76
CA ARG A 125 -12.01 7.34 -5.73
C ARG A 125 -11.25 7.10 -7.05
N LEU A 126 -11.26 5.87 -7.57
CA LEU A 126 -10.63 5.55 -8.84
C LEU A 126 -11.34 6.25 -10.02
N GLN A 127 -12.68 6.32 -10.01
CA GLN A 127 -13.43 7.07 -11.01
C GLN A 127 -13.00 8.54 -11.04
N ALA A 128 -12.88 9.17 -9.85
CA ALA A 128 -12.46 10.57 -9.74
C ALA A 128 -11.03 10.78 -10.28
N MET A 129 -10.11 9.85 -9.96
CA MET A 129 -8.72 9.90 -10.44
C MET A 129 -8.65 9.77 -11.97
N VAL A 130 -9.37 8.80 -12.56
CA VAL A 130 -9.43 8.60 -14.02
C VAL A 130 -10.04 9.83 -14.70
N ALA A 131 -11.16 10.36 -14.18
CA ALA A 131 -11.82 11.53 -14.73
C ALA A 131 -10.93 12.79 -14.65
N TRP A 132 -10.20 12.97 -13.54
CA TRP A 132 -9.24 14.05 -13.42
C TRP A 132 -8.09 13.91 -14.41
N GLY A 133 -7.49 12.72 -14.49
CA GLY A 133 -6.42 12.43 -15.45
C GLY A 133 -6.85 12.67 -16.90
N ALA A 134 -8.03 12.20 -17.30
CA ALA A 134 -8.58 12.41 -18.63
C ALA A 134 -8.80 13.89 -18.94
N ARG A 135 -9.33 14.66 -17.98
CA ARG A 135 -9.59 16.09 -18.12
C ARG A 135 -8.31 16.90 -18.32
N GLN A 136 -7.27 16.62 -17.51
CA GLN A 136 -5.97 17.27 -17.65
C GLN A 136 -5.23 16.81 -18.91
N GLY A 137 -5.23 15.51 -19.17
CA GLY A 137 -4.58 14.93 -20.33
C GLY A 137 -5.17 15.40 -21.66
N ALA A 138 -6.48 15.66 -21.70
CA ALA A 138 -7.13 16.25 -22.90
C ALA A 138 -6.61 17.67 -23.22
N GLN A 139 -6.14 18.42 -22.23
CA GLN A 139 -5.61 19.77 -22.41
C GLN A 139 -4.11 19.76 -22.78
N THR A 140 -3.34 18.87 -22.20
CA THR A 140 -1.87 18.87 -22.32
C THR A 140 -1.31 17.75 -23.20
N GLY A 141 -2.11 16.72 -23.50
CA GLY A 141 -1.66 15.49 -24.16
C GLY A 141 -0.78 14.58 -23.27
N LYS A 142 -0.62 14.93 -21.99
CA LYS A 142 0.29 14.26 -21.06
C LYS A 142 -0.43 13.78 -19.80
N CYS A 143 0.14 12.76 -19.15
CA CYS A 143 -0.29 12.34 -17.84
C CYS A 143 0.04 13.42 -16.80
N PRO A 144 -0.95 13.93 -16.05
CA PRO A 144 -0.69 14.99 -15.06
C PRO A 144 0.21 14.53 -13.91
N THR A 145 0.13 13.26 -13.49
CA THR A 145 1.03 12.73 -12.46
C THR A 145 2.49 12.66 -12.95
N CYS A 146 2.74 12.33 -14.23
CA CYS A 146 4.09 12.41 -14.80
C CYS A 146 4.64 13.85 -14.78
N GLU A 147 3.80 14.83 -15.09
CA GLU A 147 4.20 16.25 -15.07
C GLU A 147 4.44 16.72 -13.63
N GLU A 148 3.60 16.30 -12.68
CA GLU A 148 3.78 16.58 -11.26
C GLU A 148 5.06 15.95 -10.75
N LEU A 149 5.30 14.67 -11.02
CA LEU A 149 6.51 13.95 -10.60
C LEU A 149 7.79 14.61 -11.11
N ALA A 150 7.79 15.06 -12.37
CA ALA A 150 8.94 15.77 -12.94
C ALA A 150 9.23 17.10 -12.20
N ARG A 151 8.18 17.84 -11.80
CA ARG A 151 8.30 19.06 -11.00
C ARG A 151 8.79 18.78 -9.58
N GLU A 152 8.27 17.72 -8.95
CA GLU A 152 8.69 17.32 -7.61
C GLU A 152 10.16 16.90 -7.58
N LEU A 153 10.60 16.12 -8.56
CA LEU A 153 12.01 15.72 -8.69
C LEU A 153 12.92 16.93 -8.93
N GLN A 154 12.48 17.90 -9.74
CA GLN A 154 13.24 19.13 -9.97
C GLN A 154 13.34 20.01 -8.72
N ALA A 155 12.24 20.12 -7.96
CA ALA A 155 12.18 20.94 -6.75
C ALA A 155 12.87 20.25 -5.55
N GLY A 156 12.77 18.93 -5.44
CA GLY A 156 13.34 18.11 -4.37
C GLY A 156 12.74 18.32 -2.97
N VAL A 157 11.80 19.26 -2.82
CA VAL A 157 11.34 19.71 -1.49
C VAL A 157 10.45 18.64 -0.83
N ARG A 158 9.53 18.05 -1.58
CA ARG A 158 8.59 17.02 -1.08
C ARG A 158 9.02 15.59 -1.40
N VAL A 159 10.14 15.40 -2.09
CA VAL A 159 10.74 14.07 -2.32
C VAL A 159 11.35 13.58 -1.02
N VAL A 160 10.94 12.38 -0.60
CA VAL A 160 11.51 11.67 0.56
C VAL A 160 12.72 10.85 0.12
N GLU A 161 12.56 10.09 -0.95
CA GLU A 161 13.62 9.24 -1.51
C GLU A 161 13.36 8.97 -2.99
N GLU A 162 14.42 8.96 -3.79
CA GLU A 162 14.42 8.52 -5.17
C GLU A 162 15.20 7.21 -5.27
N SER A 163 14.57 6.14 -5.82
CA SER A 163 15.21 4.87 -6.12
C SER A 163 15.43 4.68 -7.64
N ALA A 164 15.78 3.48 -8.08
CA ALA A 164 16.01 3.21 -9.50
C ALA A 164 14.74 3.46 -10.34
N ASP A 165 13.61 2.87 -9.92
CA ASP A 165 12.37 2.87 -10.69
C ASP A 165 11.24 3.67 -10.05
N PHE A 166 11.37 4.10 -8.80
CA PHE A 166 10.32 4.79 -8.03
C PHE A 166 10.79 6.08 -7.38
N VAL A 167 9.80 6.87 -6.97
CA VAL A 167 9.98 8.02 -6.10
C VAL A 167 9.01 7.91 -4.92
N ALA A 168 9.54 8.01 -3.69
CA ALA A 168 8.75 8.25 -2.49
C ALA A 168 8.64 9.75 -2.27
N LEU A 169 7.43 10.29 -2.19
CA LEU A 169 7.17 11.71 -1.97
C LEU A 169 5.97 11.93 -1.06
N VAL A 170 5.93 13.07 -0.38
CA VAL A 170 4.73 13.58 0.27
C VAL A 170 3.98 14.43 -0.75
N PRO A 171 2.73 14.08 -1.13
CA PRO A 171 2.02 14.82 -2.17
C PRO A 171 1.70 16.26 -1.72
N PHE A 172 1.64 17.20 -2.68
CA PHE A 172 1.27 18.59 -2.41
C PHE A 172 -0.05 18.69 -1.64
N ALA A 173 -1.04 17.91 -2.03
CA ALA A 173 -2.35 17.87 -1.39
C ALA A 173 -2.48 16.63 -0.48
N ALA A 174 -1.51 16.41 0.43
CA ALA A 174 -1.57 15.33 1.41
C ALA A 174 -2.84 15.49 2.29
N GLU A 175 -3.63 14.44 2.39
CA GLU A 175 -4.88 14.43 3.16
C GLU A 175 -4.63 14.28 4.67
N VAL A 176 -3.50 13.66 5.04
CA VAL A 176 -3.09 13.40 6.43
C VAL A 176 -1.60 13.67 6.61
N PRO A 177 -1.12 13.96 7.84
CA PRO A 177 0.30 14.14 8.11
C PRO A 177 1.11 12.91 7.70
N CYS A 178 2.29 13.15 7.12
CA CYS A 178 3.21 12.12 6.63
C CYS A 178 2.60 11.13 5.62
N GLU A 179 1.52 11.53 4.92
CA GLU A 179 1.06 10.77 3.76
C GLU A 179 2.21 10.62 2.77
N ALA A 180 2.45 9.40 2.30
CA ALA A 180 3.50 9.16 1.33
C ALA A 180 2.97 8.40 0.11
N TRP A 181 3.43 8.80 -1.08
CA TRP A 181 3.17 8.09 -2.32
C TRP A 181 4.46 7.45 -2.82
N LEU A 182 4.39 6.19 -3.20
CA LEU A 182 5.42 5.51 -3.97
C LEU A 182 4.94 5.45 -5.41
N VAL A 183 5.57 6.24 -6.27
CA VAL A 183 5.14 6.47 -7.66
C VAL A 183 6.21 5.91 -8.60
N PRO A 184 5.88 5.01 -9.55
CA PRO A 184 6.85 4.58 -10.54
C PRO A 184 7.26 5.74 -11.44
N LYS A 185 8.56 5.80 -11.81
CA LYS A 185 9.07 6.81 -12.74
C LYS A 185 8.55 6.58 -14.17
N ARG A 186 8.42 5.30 -14.53
CA ARG A 186 7.84 4.89 -15.80
C ARG A 186 6.32 5.07 -15.77
N HIS A 187 5.77 5.77 -16.75
CA HIS A 187 4.32 5.89 -16.86
C HIS A 187 3.67 4.52 -17.05
N SER A 188 2.78 4.17 -16.15
CA SER A 188 1.88 3.03 -16.25
C SER A 188 0.58 3.34 -15.52
N ALA A 189 -0.54 2.95 -16.09
CA ALA A 189 -1.85 3.11 -15.48
C ALA A 189 -2.16 1.99 -14.48
N SER A 190 -1.53 0.82 -14.62
CA SER A 190 -1.86 -0.38 -13.86
C SER A 190 -0.65 -0.96 -13.14
N PHE A 191 -0.86 -1.35 -11.89
CA PHE A 191 0.11 -2.14 -11.12
C PHE A 191 0.38 -3.51 -11.77
N ALA A 192 -0.58 -4.04 -12.54
CA ALA A 192 -0.39 -5.29 -13.28
C ALA A 192 0.74 -5.24 -14.32
N ASP A 193 1.15 -4.04 -14.75
CA ASP A 193 2.22 -3.83 -15.73
C ASP A 193 3.62 -3.75 -15.12
N ALA A 194 3.73 -3.82 -13.78
CA ALA A 194 5.02 -3.78 -13.10
C ALA A 194 5.85 -5.03 -13.41
N CYS A 195 7.14 -4.84 -13.75
CA CYS A 195 8.07 -5.93 -13.99
C CYS A 195 8.82 -6.35 -12.70
N GLU A 196 9.55 -7.45 -12.75
CA GLU A 196 10.26 -8.00 -11.58
C GLU A 196 11.24 -7.01 -10.95
N THR A 197 11.98 -6.25 -11.75
CA THR A 197 12.93 -5.24 -11.24
C THR A 197 12.20 -4.09 -10.54
N GLU A 198 11.08 -3.63 -11.12
CA GLU A 198 10.23 -2.63 -10.48
C GLU A 198 9.61 -3.15 -9.17
N LEU A 199 9.19 -4.43 -9.10
CA LEU A 199 8.66 -5.02 -7.86
C LEU A 199 9.73 -5.11 -6.75
N ALA A 200 10.96 -5.46 -7.10
CA ALA A 200 12.08 -5.51 -6.16
C ALA A 200 12.43 -4.10 -5.63
N ASP A 201 12.46 -3.10 -6.51
CA ASP A 201 12.73 -1.71 -6.14
C ASP A 201 11.59 -1.11 -5.29
N LEU A 202 10.32 -1.40 -5.66
CA LEU A 202 9.16 -1.05 -4.84
C LEU A 202 9.23 -1.67 -3.43
N ALA A 203 9.60 -2.94 -3.33
CA ALA A 203 9.74 -3.63 -2.05
C ALA A 203 10.77 -2.94 -1.15
N ALA A 204 11.94 -2.63 -1.71
CA ALA A 204 12.99 -1.92 -1.00
C ALA A 204 12.55 -0.54 -0.53
N LEU A 205 11.93 0.25 -1.43
CA LEU A 205 11.48 1.60 -1.12
C LEU A 205 10.32 1.60 -0.12
N LEU A 206 9.38 0.64 -0.23
CA LEU A 206 8.28 0.46 0.73
C LEU A 206 8.82 0.18 2.14
N GLY A 207 9.74 -0.78 2.27
CA GLY A 207 10.38 -1.10 3.55
C GLY A 207 11.01 0.13 4.20
N ARG A 208 11.86 0.86 3.44
CA ARG A 208 12.53 2.08 3.94
C ARG A 208 11.55 3.20 4.28
N THR A 209 10.49 3.38 3.48
CA THR A 209 9.48 4.42 3.75
C THR A 209 8.73 4.12 5.05
N LEU A 210 8.37 2.85 5.30
CA LEU A 210 7.71 2.44 6.54
C LEU A 210 8.65 2.52 7.75
N GLN A 211 9.96 2.22 7.58
CA GLN A 211 10.96 2.42 8.62
C GLN A 211 11.10 3.89 9.01
N ARG A 212 11.13 4.82 8.03
CA ARG A 212 11.12 6.27 8.26
C ARG A 212 9.88 6.71 9.03
N LEU A 213 8.71 6.23 8.62
CA LEU A 213 7.44 6.52 9.29
C LEU A 213 7.45 6.04 10.74
N LYS A 214 7.93 4.82 10.98
CA LYS A 214 8.09 4.24 12.32
C LYS A 214 9.06 5.04 13.18
N ALA A 215 10.21 5.43 12.65
CA ALA A 215 11.20 6.24 13.36
C ALA A 215 10.67 7.66 13.66
N ALA A 216 9.89 8.27 12.77
CA ALA A 216 9.31 9.60 12.96
C ALA A 216 8.22 9.64 14.04
N HIS A 217 7.43 8.58 14.17
CA HIS A 217 6.18 8.59 14.97
C HIS A 217 6.04 7.43 15.96
N GLY A 218 7.05 6.55 16.11
CA GLY A 218 7.02 5.46 17.09
C GLY A 218 5.99 4.37 16.77
N ASP A 219 5.99 3.84 15.56
CA ASP A 219 5.06 2.79 15.10
C ASP A 219 3.59 3.24 15.01
N PRO A 220 3.30 4.29 14.24
CA PRO A 220 1.94 4.81 14.13
C PRO A 220 1.03 3.84 13.37
N PRO A 221 -0.27 3.80 13.68
CA PRO A 221 -1.24 3.11 12.83
C PRO A 221 -1.22 3.73 11.42
N TYR A 222 -1.32 2.91 10.39
CA TYR A 222 -1.42 3.37 9.01
C TYR A 222 -2.21 2.39 8.16
N SER A 223 -2.73 2.86 7.05
CA SER A 223 -3.14 2.01 5.95
C SER A 223 -2.33 2.35 4.70
N PHE A 224 -2.13 1.38 3.83
CA PHE A 224 -1.74 1.67 2.46
C PHE A 224 -2.67 0.97 1.47
N ALA A 225 -2.76 1.54 0.28
CA ALA A 225 -3.49 0.94 -0.82
C ALA A 225 -2.75 1.17 -2.15
N ILE A 226 -2.91 0.21 -3.07
CA ILE A 226 -2.48 0.38 -4.45
C ILE A 226 -3.63 1.00 -5.25
N GLU A 227 -3.42 2.23 -5.70
CA GLU A 227 -4.33 2.99 -6.55
C GLU A 227 -3.94 2.73 -8.01
N SER A 228 -4.70 1.92 -8.71
CA SER A 228 -4.38 1.35 -10.02
C SER A 228 -5.59 1.27 -10.92
N ALA A 229 -5.40 1.42 -12.24
CA ALA A 229 -6.44 1.17 -13.20
C ALA A 229 -6.98 -0.25 -13.09
N GLY A 230 -8.29 -0.38 -13.27
CA GLY A 230 -8.95 -1.68 -13.43
C GLY A 230 -8.73 -2.29 -14.82
N PRO A 231 -9.04 -3.58 -14.97
CA PRO A 231 -8.90 -4.27 -16.24
C PRO A 231 -9.80 -3.62 -17.32
N GLY A 232 -9.23 -3.41 -18.52
CA GLY A 232 -9.97 -2.88 -19.66
C GLY A 232 -10.36 -1.40 -19.61
N SER A 233 -9.94 -0.66 -18.57
CA SER A 233 -10.23 0.78 -18.46
C SER A 233 -9.40 1.60 -19.45
N ASP A 234 -10.01 2.62 -20.11
CA ASP A 234 -9.26 3.64 -20.86
C ASP A 234 -8.69 4.68 -19.88
N ALA A 235 -7.68 4.24 -19.15
CA ALA A 235 -7.03 5.04 -18.11
C ALA A 235 -5.65 5.55 -18.52
N ARG A 236 -5.45 5.86 -19.83
CA ARG A 236 -4.16 6.28 -20.41
C ARG A 236 -3.48 7.46 -19.72
N TYR A 237 -4.22 8.26 -18.98
CA TYR A 237 -3.71 9.41 -18.23
C TYR A 237 -3.69 9.16 -16.71
N LEU A 238 -4.08 7.97 -16.25
CA LEU A 238 -3.86 7.54 -14.89
C LEU A 238 -2.41 7.09 -14.71
N HIS A 239 -1.87 7.31 -13.55
CA HIS A 239 -0.58 6.79 -13.14
C HIS A 239 -0.81 6.05 -11.82
N TRP A 240 -0.53 4.74 -11.79
CA TRP A 240 -0.71 3.96 -10.59
C TRP A 240 0.31 4.37 -9.51
N ARG A 241 -0.04 4.15 -8.25
CA ARG A 241 0.84 4.41 -7.12
C ARG A 241 0.46 3.55 -5.93
N LEU A 242 1.39 3.37 -5.00
CA LEU A 242 1.09 2.90 -3.66
C LEU A 242 0.99 4.14 -2.75
N ARG A 243 -0.17 4.32 -2.12
CA ARG A 243 -0.45 5.42 -1.19
C ARG A 243 -0.40 4.90 0.24
N ILE A 244 0.45 5.46 1.08
CA ILE A 244 0.53 5.21 2.52
C ILE A 244 -0.15 6.39 3.22
N ALA A 245 -1.12 6.09 4.07
CA ALA A 245 -1.87 7.07 4.85
C ALA A 245 -1.78 6.74 6.34
N PRO A 246 -0.93 7.43 7.11
CA PRO A 246 -0.86 7.27 8.55
C PRO A 246 -2.14 7.78 9.24
N ASP A 247 -2.60 7.05 10.26
CA ASP A 247 -3.75 7.44 11.06
C ASP A 247 -3.28 8.17 12.35
N ILE A 248 -2.57 9.29 12.13
CA ILE A 248 -1.98 10.11 13.19
C ILE A 248 -3.02 11.10 13.75
N VAL A 249 -3.92 11.60 12.90
CA VAL A 249 -4.99 12.53 13.26
C VAL A 249 -6.36 11.89 13.09
N ASN A 250 -7.32 12.27 13.93
CA ASN A 250 -8.70 11.80 13.80
C ASN A 250 -9.51 12.80 12.97
N PRO A 251 -10.21 12.37 11.91
CA PRO A 251 -11.13 13.23 11.20
C PRO A 251 -12.29 13.68 12.13
N GLY A 252 -12.51 14.98 12.19
CA GLY A 252 -13.57 15.60 12.98
C GLY A 252 -14.91 15.68 12.24
N GLY A 253 -15.81 16.51 12.79
CA GLY A 253 -17.14 16.72 12.22
C GLY A 253 -17.11 17.44 10.87
N PHE A 254 -16.14 18.33 10.66
CA PHE A 254 -16.01 19.05 9.40
C PHE A 254 -15.62 18.11 8.26
N GLU A 255 -14.59 17.29 8.44
CA GLU A 255 -14.11 16.35 7.42
C GLU A 255 -15.20 15.31 7.09
N ARG A 256 -15.88 14.80 8.11
CA ARG A 256 -16.97 13.84 7.92
C ARG A 256 -18.18 14.43 7.22
N GLY A 257 -18.50 15.71 7.52
CA GLY A 257 -19.66 16.39 6.94
C GLY A 257 -19.41 16.94 5.53
N SER A 258 -18.19 17.38 5.24
CA SER A 258 -17.83 18.02 3.97
C SER A 258 -17.09 17.09 3.00
N GLY A 259 -16.46 16.03 3.49
CA GLY A 259 -15.53 15.20 2.72
C GLY A 259 -14.19 15.90 2.40
N MET A 260 -13.92 17.08 2.99
CA MET A 260 -12.68 17.82 2.80
C MET A 260 -11.72 17.51 3.94
N PRO A 261 -10.49 16.99 3.66
CA PRO A 261 -9.52 16.72 4.70
C PRO A 261 -8.94 18.03 5.27
N ILE A 262 -8.65 18.05 6.58
CA ILE A 262 -7.83 19.07 7.23
C ILE A 262 -6.52 18.41 7.63
N ASN A 263 -5.43 18.74 6.90
CA ASN A 263 -4.10 18.32 7.28
C ASN A 263 -3.44 19.46 8.09
N PRO A 264 -3.12 19.24 9.38
CA PRO A 264 -2.47 20.27 10.21
C PRO A 264 -0.97 20.42 9.92
N SER A 265 -0.38 19.56 9.12
CA SER A 265 1.04 19.60 8.75
C SER A 265 1.23 20.09 7.32
N SER A 266 2.39 20.69 7.02
CA SER A 266 2.74 20.99 5.64
C SER A 266 3.47 19.82 4.99
N PRO A 267 3.20 19.53 3.70
CA PRO A 267 3.87 18.44 2.98
C PRO A 267 5.40 18.56 2.96
N GLU A 268 5.91 19.79 2.94
CA GLU A 268 7.34 20.09 2.97
C GLU A 268 7.98 19.71 4.32
N ALA A 269 7.29 20.03 5.42
CA ALA A 269 7.73 19.65 6.77
C ALA A 269 7.68 18.14 6.98
N ASP A 270 6.62 17.49 6.50
CA ASP A 270 6.47 16.03 6.58
C ASP A 270 7.57 15.30 5.78
N ALA A 271 7.86 15.77 4.56
CA ALA A 271 8.94 15.21 3.75
C ALA A 271 10.32 15.40 4.41
N ALA A 272 10.56 16.57 5.01
CA ALA A 272 11.78 16.83 5.76
C ALA A 272 11.91 15.93 6.98
N LEU A 273 10.82 15.74 7.73
CA LEU A 273 10.75 14.82 8.88
C LEU A 273 11.07 13.39 8.46
N LEU A 274 10.40 12.88 7.42
CA LEU A 274 10.61 11.52 6.93
C LEU A 274 12.05 11.31 6.42
N ARG A 275 12.68 12.29 5.78
CA ARG A 275 14.10 12.22 5.41
C ARG A 275 15.02 12.15 6.62
N ALA A 276 14.83 13.04 7.59
CA ALA A 276 15.66 13.09 8.80
C ALA A 276 15.54 11.82 9.66
N SER A 277 14.39 11.16 9.65
CA SER A 277 14.15 9.96 10.46
C SER A 277 14.94 8.72 10.01
N TRP A 278 15.52 8.73 8.80
CA TRP A 278 16.40 7.66 8.33
C TRP A 278 17.73 7.62 9.10
N ASP A 279 18.32 8.79 9.39
CA ASP A 279 19.62 8.89 10.06
C ASP A 279 19.55 8.40 11.51
N ILE A 280 18.39 8.51 12.15
CA ILE A 280 18.16 8.05 13.53
C ILE A 280 18.06 6.52 13.58
N GLY A 281 17.37 5.89 12.63
CA GLY A 281 17.20 4.43 12.57
C GLY A 281 18.46 3.66 12.17
N SER A 282 19.39 4.27 11.43
CA SER A 282 20.65 3.65 11.02
C SER A 282 21.69 3.58 12.14
N LEU A 283 21.54 4.36 13.21
CA LEU A 283 22.46 4.37 14.35
C LEU A 283 22.18 3.27 15.40
N ASP A 284 20.97 2.71 15.42
CA ASP A 284 20.59 1.72 16.45
C ASP A 284 20.84 0.25 16.05
N VAL A 285 21.21 -0.05 14.82
CA VAL A 285 21.44 -1.43 14.34
C VAL A 285 22.90 -1.88 14.53
N GLY A 286 23.78 -1.01 15.02
CA GLY A 286 25.24 -1.21 15.04
C GLY A 286 25.88 -1.62 16.37
N SER A 287 25.17 -1.73 17.50
CA SER A 287 25.84 -2.01 18.79
C SER A 287 24.99 -2.85 19.76
N LEU A 288 24.82 -4.11 19.48
CA LEU A 288 24.60 -5.14 20.49
C LEU A 288 25.73 -6.17 20.40
N ASP A 289 26.93 -5.73 20.73
CA ASP A 289 28.01 -6.65 21.09
C ASP A 289 27.64 -7.32 22.43
N HIS A 290 27.49 -8.63 22.38
CA HIS A 290 27.35 -9.49 23.54
C HIS A 290 28.63 -9.41 24.40
N ASP A 291 28.63 -8.55 25.41
CA ASP A 291 29.59 -8.68 26.51
C ASP A 291 29.09 -9.76 27.48
N SER A 292 29.61 -10.97 27.29
CA SER A 292 29.46 -12.09 28.23
C SER A 292 30.42 -11.94 29.40
N GLY A 293 30.16 -10.99 30.26
CA GLY A 293 30.88 -10.87 31.55
C GLY A 293 30.45 -11.97 32.53
N ARG A 294 31.22 -13.06 32.63
CA ARG A 294 31.17 -14.00 33.76
C ARG A 294 31.71 -13.30 34.99
N GLY A 295 30.84 -12.91 35.89
CA GLY A 295 31.18 -12.52 37.23
C GLY A 295 31.14 -13.74 38.16
N GLU A 296 32.29 -14.25 38.58
CA GLU A 296 32.41 -15.22 39.66
C GLU A 296 32.00 -14.58 40.98
N VAL A 297 31.03 -15.20 41.68
CA VAL A 297 30.72 -14.90 43.06
C VAL A 297 31.59 -15.82 43.92
N LYS A 298 32.57 -15.27 44.65
CA LYS A 298 33.24 -15.93 45.80
C LYS A 298 32.57 -15.55 47.09
N THR A 299 32.19 -16.61 47.84
CA THR A 299 31.87 -16.79 49.27
C THR A 299 30.91 -15.81 49.89
#